data_717767fac3843b45f3c156d9711fd6db
#
_entry.id   717767fac3843b45f3c156d9711fd6db
#
_cell.length_a   1.000
_cell.length_b   1.000
_cell.length_c   1.000
_cell.angle_alpha   90.00
_cell.angle_beta   90.00
_cell.angle_gamma   90.00
#
_symmetry.space_group_name_H-M   'P 1'
#
loop_
_entity.id
_entity.type
_entity.pdbx_description
1 polymer ?
#
loop_
_entity_poly.entity_id
_entity_poly.type
_entity_poly.pdbx_seq_one_letter_code
_entity_poly.pdbx_strand_id
1 'polypeptide(L)'
;MPNTALITGASSGIGWELAKYHASKGGDLIITARREDKLNNLKAEIEKNYDVKVKIIPLDLAVQGGAAALYKKVKATGKTIEILINNAGFGGHGIHIERELEQEEKMIELNVKTVVSLTHMIGSDMVKSGKGKMLHVSSTAGFSPGPLQAVYFATKAFVTSFSQAIDQELRTKGVTSTALCPGGVATEFFERANLQDTRLGQGKGAFASAESCAKFGYDAMTQGKLVAVNKRSFSFMVNWITPLLPRRLVLKMIATMQSIP
;
A
#
# COMPACT_ATOMS: atom_id res chain seq x y z
N MET A 1 16.88 6.56 -20.10
CA MET A 1 15.40 6.69 -20.17
C MET A 1 14.89 6.89 -18.76
N PRO A 2 13.88 7.73 -18.53
CA PRO A 2 13.27 7.86 -17.20
C PRO A 2 12.73 6.49 -16.77
N ASN A 3 12.92 6.14 -15.48
CA ASN A 3 12.34 4.92 -14.93
C ASN A 3 10.81 5.04 -14.89
N THR A 4 10.10 3.94 -15.20
CA THR A 4 8.63 3.94 -15.18
C THR A 4 8.12 3.24 -13.93
N ALA A 5 7.24 3.92 -13.18
CA ALA A 5 6.55 3.31 -12.04
C ALA A 5 5.13 2.87 -12.40
N LEU A 6 4.73 1.69 -11.92
CA LEU A 6 3.34 1.26 -11.84
C LEU A 6 2.84 1.48 -10.42
N ILE A 7 1.80 2.31 -10.24
CA ILE A 7 1.22 2.63 -8.93
C ILE A 7 -0.25 2.26 -8.89
N THR A 8 -0.62 1.37 -7.96
CA THR A 8 -2.00 0.99 -7.72
C THR A 8 -2.65 1.87 -6.64
N GLY A 9 -3.95 2.14 -6.77
CA GLY A 9 -4.68 2.96 -5.80
C GLY A 9 -4.29 4.45 -5.83
N ALA A 10 -3.92 4.98 -7.00
CA ALA A 10 -3.40 6.33 -7.15
C ALA A 10 -4.47 7.44 -7.12
N SER A 11 -5.75 7.12 -6.95
CA SER A 11 -6.83 8.13 -7.02
C SER A 11 -6.99 9.00 -5.77
N SER A 12 -6.24 8.72 -4.69
CA SER A 12 -6.26 9.51 -3.45
C SER A 12 -5.12 9.11 -2.49
N GLY A 13 -4.90 9.92 -1.44
CA GLY A 13 -4.09 9.61 -0.29
C GLY A 13 -2.63 9.28 -0.63
N ILE A 14 -2.09 8.22 -0.01
CA ILE A 14 -0.67 7.85 -0.16
C ILE A 14 -0.31 7.56 -1.62
N GLY A 15 -1.18 6.88 -2.38
CA GLY A 15 -0.93 6.55 -3.80
C GLY A 15 -0.86 7.77 -4.70
N TRP A 16 -1.69 8.78 -4.45
CA TRP A 16 -1.66 10.08 -5.13
C TRP A 16 -0.32 10.78 -4.89
N GLU A 17 0.09 10.88 -3.64
CA GLU A 17 1.34 11.56 -3.28
C GLU A 17 2.59 10.78 -3.72
N LEU A 18 2.54 9.43 -3.73
CA LEU A 18 3.61 8.60 -4.29
C LEU A 18 3.79 8.85 -5.80
N ALA A 19 2.69 9.04 -6.54
CA ALA A 19 2.74 9.36 -7.96
C ALA A 19 3.37 10.75 -8.20
N LYS A 20 2.96 11.77 -7.46
CA LYS A 20 3.54 13.11 -7.51
C LYS A 20 5.03 13.09 -7.15
N TYR A 21 5.39 12.39 -6.09
CA TYR A 21 6.78 12.32 -5.65
C TYR A 21 7.67 11.57 -6.65
N HIS A 22 7.18 10.50 -7.29
CA HIS A 22 7.90 9.82 -8.36
C HIS A 22 8.10 10.74 -9.57
N ALA A 23 7.06 11.46 -10.00
CA ALA A 23 7.13 12.43 -11.08
C ALA A 23 8.15 13.55 -10.80
N SER A 24 8.24 14.04 -9.55
CA SER A 24 9.24 15.04 -9.15
C SER A 24 10.69 14.55 -9.25
N LYS A 25 10.90 13.24 -9.40
CA LYS A 25 12.21 12.63 -9.68
C LYS A 25 12.44 12.37 -11.17
N GLY A 26 11.55 12.87 -12.05
CA GLY A 26 11.64 12.71 -13.50
C GLY A 26 11.24 11.33 -14.02
N GLY A 27 10.49 10.54 -13.24
CA GLY A 27 10.04 9.21 -13.64
C GLY A 27 8.69 9.23 -14.35
N ASP A 28 8.54 8.43 -15.41
CA ASP A 28 7.25 8.17 -16.08
C ASP A 28 6.33 7.32 -15.21
N LEU A 29 5.02 7.39 -15.44
CA LEU A 29 4.02 6.73 -14.61
C LEU A 29 3.00 5.92 -15.42
N ILE A 30 2.64 4.78 -14.86
CA ILE A 30 1.37 4.10 -15.14
C ILE A 30 0.61 4.07 -13.81
N ILE A 31 -0.56 4.71 -13.76
CA ILE A 31 -1.37 4.81 -12.55
C ILE A 31 -2.72 4.12 -12.75
N THR A 32 -3.18 3.39 -11.73
CA THR A 32 -4.45 2.67 -11.78
C THR A 32 -5.27 2.85 -10.51
N ALA A 33 -6.55 3.00 -10.68
CA ALA A 33 -7.60 2.98 -9.66
C ALA A 33 -8.97 2.87 -10.37
N ARG A 34 -10.05 2.77 -9.60
CA ARG A 34 -11.42 2.71 -10.16
C ARG A 34 -11.93 4.05 -10.66
N ARG A 35 -11.56 5.16 -9.98
CA ARG A 35 -12.07 6.51 -10.25
C ARG A 35 -11.25 7.16 -11.38
N GLU A 36 -11.77 7.09 -12.59
CA GLU A 36 -11.11 7.62 -13.78
C GLU A 36 -10.96 9.14 -13.74
N ASP A 37 -11.98 9.86 -13.28
CA ASP A 37 -11.96 11.31 -13.07
C ASP A 37 -10.79 11.76 -12.22
N LYS A 38 -10.56 11.07 -11.07
CA LYS A 38 -9.44 11.37 -10.19
C LYS A 38 -8.07 11.04 -10.82
N LEU A 39 -8.00 9.95 -11.59
CA LEU A 39 -6.76 9.63 -12.32
C LEU A 39 -6.45 10.67 -13.40
N ASN A 40 -7.45 11.18 -14.11
CA ASN A 40 -7.29 12.25 -15.10
C ASN A 40 -6.82 13.56 -14.43
N ASN A 41 -7.39 13.92 -13.27
CA ASN A 41 -6.98 15.10 -12.53
C ASN A 41 -5.51 14.98 -12.06
N LEU A 42 -5.11 13.80 -11.52
CA LEU A 42 -3.73 13.56 -11.12
C LEU A 42 -2.78 13.61 -12.31
N LYS A 43 -3.16 13.01 -13.44
CA LYS A 43 -2.36 13.08 -14.67
C LYS A 43 -2.15 14.53 -15.10
N ALA A 44 -3.22 15.33 -15.19
CA ALA A 44 -3.15 16.73 -15.60
C ALA A 44 -2.26 17.55 -14.64
N GLU A 45 -2.38 17.35 -13.32
CA GLU A 45 -1.54 17.99 -12.32
C GLU A 45 -0.06 17.63 -12.50
N ILE A 46 0.24 16.34 -12.68
CA ILE A 46 1.62 15.85 -12.83
C ILE A 46 2.24 16.36 -14.13
N GLU A 47 1.59 16.18 -15.28
CA GLU A 47 2.14 16.57 -16.58
C GLU A 47 2.24 18.09 -16.75
N LYS A 48 1.47 18.88 -15.98
CA LYS A 48 1.62 20.34 -15.90
C LYS A 48 2.89 20.77 -15.15
N ASN A 49 3.26 20.04 -14.10
CA ASN A 49 4.31 20.46 -13.17
C ASN A 49 5.66 19.78 -13.44
N TYR A 50 5.67 18.67 -14.18
CA TYR A 50 6.87 17.85 -14.43
C TYR A 50 6.92 17.40 -15.88
N ASP A 51 8.11 17.36 -16.47
CA ASP A 51 8.32 16.82 -17.82
C ASP A 51 8.38 15.30 -17.82
N VAL A 52 7.23 14.67 -17.56
CA VAL A 52 7.05 13.21 -17.49
C VAL A 52 5.75 12.79 -18.19
N LYS A 53 5.63 11.51 -18.55
CA LYS A 53 4.43 10.96 -19.18
C LYS A 53 3.63 10.11 -18.19
N VAL A 54 2.34 10.38 -18.09
CA VAL A 54 1.41 9.62 -17.24
C VAL A 54 0.41 8.87 -18.09
N LYS A 55 0.40 7.54 -17.99
CA LYS A 55 -0.63 6.66 -18.55
C LYS A 55 -1.61 6.27 -17.46
N ILE A 56 -2.89 6.53 -17.65
CA ILE A 56 -3.93 6.04 -16.74
C ILE A 56 -4.48 4.69 -17.25
N ILE A 57 -4.80 3.81 -16.31
CA ILE A 57 -5.51 2.55 -16.57
C ILE A 57 -6.61 2.42 -15.51
N PRO A 58 -7.82 2.94 -15.78
CA PRO A 58 -8.97 2.75 -14.89
C PRO A 58 -9.32 1.27 -14.81
N LEU A 59 -9.29 0.68 -13.60
CA LEU A 59 -9.58 -0.73 -13.38
C LEU A 59 -9.94 -1.01 -11.93
N ASP A 60 -10.87 -1.92 -11.69
CA ASP A 60 -11.10 -2.50 -10.36
C ASP A 60 -10.18 -3.71 -10.16
N LEU A 61 -9.34 -3.63 -9.14
CA LEU A 61 -8.42 -4.71 -8.76
C LEU A 61 -8.99 -5.62 -7.67
N ALA A 62 -10.17 -5.30 -7.12
CA ALA A 62 -10.83 -6.11 -6.11
C ALA A 62 -11.69 -7.24 -6.73
N VAL A 63 -11.59 -7.46 -8.03
CA VAL A 63 -12.30 -8.52 -8.74
C VAL A 63 -11.33 -9.62 -9.18
N GLN A 64 -11.83 -10.85 -9.27
CA GLN A 64 -11.05 -11.98 -9.76
C GLN A 64 -10.46 -11.68 -11.14
N GLY A 65 -9.17 -11.91 -11.32
CA GLY A 65 -8.46 -11.63 -12.58
C GLY A 65 -8.07 -10.17 -12.81
N GLY A 66 -8.44 -9.24 -11.91
CA GLY A 66 -8.12 -7.81 -12.03
C GLY A 66 -6.62 -7.54 -12.19
N ALA A 67 -5.79 -8.20 -11.41
CA ALA A 67 -4.33 -8.09 -11.51
C ALA A 67 -3.79 -8.55 -12.88
N ALA A 68 -4.29 -9.67 -13.41
CA ALA A 68 -3.89 -10.18 -14.73
C ALA A 68 -4.34 -9.24 -15.86
N ALA A 69 -5.55 -8.69 -15.76
CA ALA A 69 -6.06 -7.69 -16.69
C ALA A 69 -5.20 -6.41 -16.65
N LEU A 70 -4.80 -5.93 -15.46
CA LEU A 70 -3.88 -4.81 -15.34
C LEU A 70 -2.54 -5.12 -16.00
N TYR A 71 -1.93 -6.26 -15.68
CA TYR A 71 -0.64 -6.66 -16.26
C TYR A 71 -0.69 -6.69 -17.79
N LYS A 72 -1.75 -7.29 -18.38
CA LYS A 72 -1.96 -7.31 -19.85
C LYS A 72 -2.00 -5.89 -20.45
N LYS A 73 -2.73 -4.97 -19.80
CA LYS A 73 -2.81 -3.56 -20.24
C LYS A 73 -1.47 -2.84 -20.08
N VAL A 74 -0.71 -3.10 -18.99
CA VAL A 74 0.64 -2.56 -18.80
C VAL A 74 1.57 -3.04 -19.90
N LYS A 75 1.60 -4.34 -20.20
CA LYS A 75 2.44 -4.90 -21.29
C LYS A 75 2.11 -4.29 -22.65
N ALA A 76 0.84 -4.02 -22.93
CA ALA A 76 0.39 -3.37 -24.17
C ALA A 76 0.93 -1.93 -24.34
N THR A 77 1.40 -1.28 -23.26
CA THR A 77 2.04 0.05 -23.35
C THR A 77 3.46 0.00 -23.92
N GLY A 78 4.09 -1.18 -23.99
CA GLY A 78 5.49 -1.34 -24.37
C GLY A 78 6.50 -0.81 -23.33
N LYS A 79 6.03 -0.29 -22.19
CA LYS A 79 6.90 0.27 -21.13
C LYS A 79 7.46 -0.82 -20.23
N THR A 80 8.73 -0.71 -19.88
CA THR A 80 9.35 -1.53 -18.83
C THR A 80 9.08 -0.91 -17.48
N ILE A 81 8.55 -1.70 -16.54
CA ILE A 81 8.27 -1.24 -15.17
C ILE A 81 9.50 -1.51 -14.31
N GLU A 82 10.13 -0.45 -13.84
CA GLU A 82 11.29 -0.52 -12.93
C GLU A 82 10.89 -0.30 -11.46
N ILE A 83 9.72 0.30 -11.21
CA ILE A 83 9.17 0.50 -9.87
C ILE A 83 7.73 -0.02 -9.83
N LEU A 84 7.44 -0.95 -8.91
CA LEU A 84 6.10 -1.42 -8.61
C LEU A 84 5.67 -0.90 -7.24
N ILE A 85 4.59 -0.13 -7.18
CA ILE A 85 4.00 0.34 -5.92
C ILE A 85 2.62 -0.29 -5.75
N ASN A 86 2.56 -1.35 -4.95
CA ASN A 86 1.34 -1.99 -4.50
C ASN A 86 0.77 -1.19 -3.31
N ASN A 87 -0.05 -0.17 -3.62
CA ASN A 87 -0.65 0.71 -2.63
C ASN A 87 -2.17 0.52 -2.51
N ALA A 88 -2.85 0.04 -3.55
CA ALA A 88 -4.29 -0.19 -3.49
C ALA A 88 -4.66 -1.11 -2.32
N GLY A 89 -5.66 -0.70 -1.56
CA GLY A 89 -6.17 -1.45 -0.43
C GLY A 89 -7.27 -0.70 0.31
N PHE A 90 -8.07 -1.41 1.05
CA PHE A 90 -9.08 -0.84 1.94
C PHE A 90 -9.20 -1.66 3.21
N GLY A 91 -9.84 -1.10 4.20
CA GLY A 91 -10.18 -1.72 5.47
C GLY A 91 -11.69 -1.75 5.69
N GLY A 92 -12.09 -2.27 6.84
CA GLY A 92 -13.47 -2.26 7.27
C GLY A 92 -13.55 -2.49 8.77
N HIS A 93 -14.57 -1.95 9.42
CA HIS A 93 -14.74 -1.98 10.87
C HIS A 93 -16.01 -2.71 11.27
N GLY A 94 -15.96 -3.48 12.34
CA GLY A 94 -17.07 -4.22 12.93
C GLY A 94 -16.70 -5.65 13.36
N ILE A 95 -17.60 -6.31 14.09
CA ILE A 95 -17.46 -7.71 14.48
C ILE A 95 -17.51 -8.57 13.21
N HIS A 96 -16.51 -9.42 13.00
CA HIS A 96 -16.32 -10.14 11.73
C HIS A 96 -17.56 -10.88 11.24
N ILE A 97 -18.25 -11.57 12.12
CA ILE A 97 -19.44 -12.36 11.78
C ILE A 97 -20.69 -11.51 11.48
N GLU A 98 -20.65 -10.22 11.77
CA GLU A 98 -21.73 -9.25 11.53
C GLU A 98 -21.48 -8.43 10.26
N ARG A 99 -20.30 -8.58 9.64
CA ARG A 99 -19.94 -7.87 8.41
C ARG A 99 -20.34 -8.67 7.19
N GLU A 100 -20.63 -7.98 6.11
CA GLU A 100 -20.90 -8.60 4.80
C GLU A 100 -19.66 -9.40 4.32
N LEU A 101 -19.82 -10.72 4.17
CA LEU A 101 -18.74 -11.64 3.76
C LEU A 101 -18.11 -11.22 2.43
N GLU A 102 -18.91 -10.78 1.47
CA GLU A 102 -18.43 -10.32 0.16
C GLU A 102 -17.45 -9.15 0.27
N GLN A 103 -17.63 -8.24 1.24
CA GLN A 103 -16.69 -7.14 1.48
C GLN A 103 -15.36 -7.63 2.07
N GLU A 104 -15.41 -8.62 2.95
CA GLU A 104 -14.21 -9.26 3.50
C GLU A 104 -13.43 -10.01 2.40
N GLU A 105 -14.11 -10.72 1.52
CA GLU A 105 -13.52 -11.43 0.38
C GLU A 105 -12.90 -10.45 -0.63
N LYS A 106 -13.58 -9.35 -0.97
CA LYS A 106 -13.02 -8.27 -1.79
C LYS A 106 -11.79 -7.64 -1.16
N MET A 107 -11.75 -7.53 0.17
CA MET A 107 -10.57 -7.03 0.88
C MET A 107 -9.39 -7.99 0.71
N ILE A 108 -9.60 -9.29 0.82
CA ILE A 108 -8.56 -10.30 0.58
C ILE A 108 -8.11 -10.27 -0.88
N GLU A 109 -9.05 -10.20 -1.82
CA GLU A 109 -8.73 -10.11 -3.26
C GLU A 109 -7.81 -8.92 -3.56
N LEU A 110 -8.15 -7.73 -3.05
CA LEU A 110 -7.36 -6.52 -3.31
C LEU A 110 -6.06 -6.48 -2.50
N ASN A 111 -6.15 -6.66 -1.17
CA ASN A 111 -5.02 -6.45 -0.28
C ASN A 111 -3.99 -7.59 -0.32
N VAL A 112 -4.39 -8.79 -0.78
CA VAL A 112 -3.52 -9.98 -0.78
C VAL A 112 -3.32 -10.50 -2.20
N LYS A 113 -4.37 -11.03 -2.85
CA LYS A 113 -4.22 -11.74 -4.14
C LYS A 113 -3.69 -10.84 -5.24
N THR A 114 -4.18 -9.61 -5.32
CA THR A 114 -3.67 -8.60 -6.26
C THR A 114 -2.19 -8.29 -6.02
N VAL A 115 -1.78 -8.14 -4.75
CA VAL A 115 -0.38 -7.88 -4.39
C VAL A 115 0.51 -9.05 -4.83
N VAL A 116 0.13 -10.29 -4.50
CA VAL A 116 0.86 -11.50 -4.89
C VAL A 116 0.99 -11.60 -6.42
N SER A 117 -0.13 -11.44 -7.14
CA SER A 117 -0.18 -11.60 -8.59
C SER A 117 0.66 -10.53 -9.32
N LEU A 118 0.54 -9.27 -8.94
CA LEU A 118 1.33 -8.19 -9.56
C LEU A 118 2.82 -8.34 -9.24
N THR A 119 3.15 -8.70 -7.99
CA THR A 119 4.54 -8.96 -7.57
C THR A 119 5.14 -10.10 -8.39
N HIS A 120 4.40 -11.20 -8.60
CA HIS A 120 4.86 -12.32 -9.41
C HIS A 120 5.10 -11.92 -10.86
N MET A 121 4.13 -11.29 -11.52
CA MET A 121 4.20 -10.97 -12.94
C MET A 121 5.22 -9.86 -13.24
N ILE A 122 5.14 -8.73 -12.54
CA ILE A 122 6.06 -7.59 -12.73
C ILE A 122 7.45 -7.94 -12.19
N GLY A 123 7.52 -8.63 -11.03
CA GLY A 123 8.78 -9.11 -10.46
C GLY A 123 9.55 -10.04 -11.38
N SER A 124 8.85 -10.93 -12.09
CA SER A 124 9.45 -11.76 -13.12
C SER A 124 10.09 -10.94 -14.26
N ASP A 125 9.40 -9.87 -14.70
CA ASP A 125 9.95 -8.96 -15.71
C ASP A 125 11.17 -8.18 -15.16
N MET A 126 11.11 -7.71 -13.90
CA MET A 126 12.21 -7.02 -13.23
C MET A 126 13.45 -7.92 -13.09
N VAL A 127 13.27 -9.19 -12.72
CA VAL A 127 14.38 -10.17 -12.63
C VAL A 127 15.02 -10.39 -13.99
N LYS A 128 14.21 -10.52 -15.06
CA LYS A 128 14.74 -10.65 -16.44
C LYS A 128 15.54 -9.42 -16.87
N SER A 129 15.19 -8.23 -16.40
CA SER A 129 15.93 -6.98 -16.67
C SER A 129 17.10 -6.73 -15.72
N GLY A 130 17.26 -7.55 -14.68
CA GLY A 130 18.33 -7.44 -13.69
C GLY A 130 18.18 -6.26 -12.73
N LYS A 131 17.04 -5.57 -12.72
CA LYS A 131 16.79 -4.40 -11.86
C LYS A 131 15.32 -4.18 -11.58
N GLY A 132 15.00 -3.75 -10.36
CA GLY A 132 13.64 -3.37 -9.97
C GLY A 132 13.54 -2.96 -8.51
N LYS A 133 12.52 -2.18 -8.20
CA LYS A 133 12.18 -1.78 -6.83
C LYS A 133 10.69 -1.96 -6.60
N MET A 134 10.35 -2.57 -5.48
CA MET A 134 8.96 -2.76 -5.08
C MET A 134 8.67 -2.05 -3.77
N LEU A 135 7.54 -1.39 -3.68
CA LEU A 135 6.99 -0.85 -2.45
C LEU A 135 5.62 -1.47 -2.21
N HIS A 136 5.47 -2.16 -1.09
CA HIS A 136 4.19 -2.70 -0.66
C HIS A 136 3.66 -1.88 0.51
N VAL A 137 2.54 -1.19 0.31
CA VAL A 137 1.92 -0.40 1.37
C VAL A 137 1.13 -1.32 2.31
N SER A 138 1.79 -1.68 3.41
CA SER A 138 1.22 -2.39 4.54
C SER A 138 0.61 -1.42 5.56
N SER A 139 0.82 -1.63 6.83
CA SER A 139 0.37 -0.82 7.96
C SER A 139 1.09 -1.25 9.24
N THR A 140 1.09 -0.39 10.28
CA THR A 140 1.41 -0.84 11.64
C THR A 140 0.42 -1.90 12.16
N ALA A 141 -0.77 -2.01 11.57
CA ALA A 141 -1.71 -3.11 11.78
C ALA A 141 -1.13 -4.49 11.43
N GLY A 142 -0.13 -4.56 10.57
CA GLY A 142 0.53 -5.81 10.20
C GLY A 142 1.40 -6.45 11.29
N PHE A 143 1.57 -5.81 12.44
CA PHE A 143 2.41 -6.32 13.54
C PHE A 143 1.64 -6.94 14.71
N SER A 144 0.31 -6.93 14.66
CA SER A 144 -0.53 -7.46 15.73
C SER A 144 -1.89 -7.91 15.20
N PRO A 145 -2.61 -8.80 15.91
CA PRO A 145 -4.00 -9.10 15.60
C PRO A 145 -4.90 -7.90 15.95
N GLY A 146 -5.93 -7.63 15.11
CA GLY A 146 -6.81 -6.47 15.28
C GLY A 146 -8.28 -6.84 15.43
N PRO A 147 -8.82 -6.95 16.67
CA PRO A 147 -10.27 -7.05 16.88
C PRO A 147 -11.00 -5.90 16.19
N LEU A 148 -12.21 -6.13 15.71
CA LEU A 148 -13.07 -5.22 14.94
C LEU A 148 -12.53 -4.87 13.53
N GLN A 149 -11.33 -5.32 13.16
CA GLN A 149 -10.74 -5.23 11.83
C GLN A 149 -9.94 -6.50 11.49
N ALA A 150 -10.44 -7.68 11.86
CA ALA A 150 -9.71 -8.94 11.83
C ALA A 150 -9.06 -9.23 10.46
N VAL A 151 -9.84 -9.15 9.38
CA VAL A 151 -9.36 -9.42 8.02
C VAL A 151 -8.35 -8.35 7.58
N TYR A 152 -8.61 -7.07 7.84
CA TYR A 152 -7.67 -6.00 7.48
C TYR A 152 -6.29 -6.21 8.12
N PHE A 153 -6.23 -6.42 9.44
CA PHE A 153 -4.97 -6.66 10.15
C PHE A 153 -4.25 -7.90 9.61
N ALA A 154 -4.99 -8.98 9.37
CA ALA A 154 -4.44 -10.20 8.79
C ALA A 154 -3.87 -9.97 7.38
N THR A 155 -4.56 -9.20 6.51
CA THR A 155 -4.05 -8.87 5.17
C THR A 155 -2.78 -8.03 5.25
N LYS A 156 -2.68 -7.09 6.22
CA LYS A 156 -1.49 -6.26 6.38
C LYS A 156 -0.31 -7.03 7.00
N ALA A 157 -0.58 -7.99 7.88
CA ALA A 157 0.43 -8.94 8.37
C ALA A 157 0.98 -9.79 7.22
N PHE A 158 0.09 -10.32 6.35
CA PHE A 158 0.50 -11.02 5.14
C PHE A 158 1.43 -10.16 4.27
N VAL A 159 1.03 -8.94 3.93
CA VAL A 159 1.81 -8.04 3.07
C VAL A 159 3.18 -7.73 3.67
N THR A 160 3.25 -7.49 5.00
CA THR A 160 4.52 -7.22 5.69
C THR A 160 5.46 -8.42 5.63
N SER A 161 4.97 -9.63 5.91
CA SER A 161 5.76 -10.87 5.85
C SER A 161 6.17 -11.19 4.41
N PHE A 162 5.22 -11.15 3.47
CA PHE A 162 5.43 -11.43 2.06
C PHE A 162 6.51 -10.51 1.44
N SER A 163 6.42 -9.20 1.68
CA SER A 163 7.40 -8.24 1.16
C SER A 163 8.82 -8.55 1.59
N GLN A 164 9.01 -8.96 2.85
CA GLN A 164 10.32 -9.31 3.38
C GLN A 164 10.89 -10.59 2.74
N ALA A 165 10.05 -11.60 2.55
CA ALA A 165 10.46 -12.84 1.88
C ALA A 165 10.85 -12.57 0.42
N ILE A 166 10.05 -11.81 -0.32
CA ILE A 166 10.34 -11.41 -1.70
C ILE A 166 11.66 -10.62 -1.82
N ASP A 167 11.93 -9.73 -0.86
CA ASP A 167 13.21 -9.01 -0.84
C ASP A 167 14.40 -9.98 -0.74
N GLN A 168 14.33 -10.94 0.17
CA GLN A 168 15.40 -11.93 0.35
C GLN A 168 15.58 -12.83 -0.88
N GLU A 169 14.50 -13.22 -1.54
CA GLU A 169 14.53 -14.09 -2.73
C GLU A 169 15.08 -13.37 -3.97
N LEU A 170 14.83 -12.07 -4.11
CA LEU A 170 15.10 -11.33 -5.35
C LEU A 170 16.26 -10.35 -5.27
N ARG A 171 16.76 -10.03 -4.09
CA ARG A 171 17.84 -9.04 -3.88
C ARG A 171 19.10 -9.38 -4.66
N THR A 172 19.51 -10.64 -4.69
CA THR A 172 20.68 -11.11 -5.47
C THR A 172 20.44 -11.07 -6.99
N LYS A 173 19.18 -10.92 -7.41
CA LYS A 173 18.77 -10.79 -8.82
C LYS A 173 18.56 -9.33 -9.23
N GLY A 174 19.02 -8.38 -8.40
CA GLY A 174 18.92 -6.93 -8.67
C GLY A 174 17.55 -6.30 -8.37
N VAL A 175 16.66 -7.02 -7.68
CA VAL A 175 15.31 -6.53 -7.33
C VAL A 175 15.16 -6.45 -5.81
N THR A 176 14.68 -5.30 -5.31
CA THR A 176 14.44 -5.08 -3.88
C THR A 176 12.96 -4.89 -3.59
N SER A 177 12.53 -5.29 -2.40
CA SER A 177 11.15 -5.12 -1.91
C SER A 177 11.12 -4.47 -0.54
N THR A 178 10.31 -3.42 -0.38
CA THR A 178 10.17 -2.66 0.87
C THR A 178 8.73 -2.72 1.34
N ALA A 179 8.50 -3.13 2.59
CA ALA A 179 7.22 -2.98 3.26
C ALA A 179 7.12 -1.59 3.90
N LEU A 180 6.27 -0.71 3.38
CA LEU A 180 5.91 0.52 4.05
C LEU A 180 4.78 0.23 5.04
N CYS A 181 5.02 0.50 6.32
CA CYS A 181 4.09 0.24 7.42
C CYS A 181 3.69 1.55 8.11
N PRO A 182 2.76 2.33 7.51
CA PRO A 182 2.30 3.56 8.11
C PRO A 182 1.53 3.29 9.41
N GLY A 183 1.61 4.24 10.35
CA GLY A 183 0.59 4.44 11.37
C GLY A 183 -0.64 5.15 10.81
N GLY A 184 -1.36 5.92 11.63
CA GLY A 184 -2.46 6.74 11.14
C GLY A 184 -1.96 7.80 10.14
N VAL A 185 -2.60 7.85 8.96
CA VAL A 185 -2.33 8.83 7.90
C VAL A 185 -3.64 9.51 7.52
N ALA A 186 -3.64 10.84 7.43
CA ALA A 186 -4.81 11.64 7.07
C ALA A 186 -5.17 11.43 5.60
N THR A 187 -6.09 10.50 5.34
CA THR A 187 -6.58 10.10 4.02
C THR A 187 -8.05 9.71 4.08
N GLU A 188 -8.69 9.48 2.93
CA GLU A 188 -10.05 8.92 2.83
C GLU A 188 -10.20 7.51 3.44
N PHE A 189 -9.10 6.88 3.88
CA PHE A 189 -9.11 5.50 4.40
C PHE A 189 -10.00 5.36 5.64
N PHE A 190 -9.94 6.32 6.58
CA PHE A 190 -10.71 6.26 7.83
C PHE A 190 -12.20 6.35 7.58
N GLU A 191 -12.61 7.19 6.64
CA GLU A 191 -14.01 7.30 6.22
C GLU A 191 -14.50 6.01 5.55
N ARG A 192 -13.73 5.51 4.59
CA ARG A 192 -14.08 4.27 3.86
C ARG A 192 -14.09 3.01 4.71
N ALA A 193 -13.30 2.99 5.78
CA ALA A 193 -13.23 1.88 6.72
C ALA A 193 -14.24 2.01 7.88
N ASN A 194 -15.07 3.06 7.91
CA ASN A 194 -16.00 3.39 8.99
C ASN A 194 -15.29 3.52 10.38
N LEU A 195 -14.15 4.22 10.38
CA LEU A 195 -13.30 4.38 11.57
C LEU A 195 -13.39 5.77 12.20
N GLN A 196 -14.16 6.71 11.61
CA GLN A 196 -14.20 8.12 12.06
C GLN A 196 -14.63 8.25 13.52
N ASP A 197 -15.60 7.43 13.94
CA ASP A 197 -16.22 7.51 15.26
C ASP A 197 -15.51 6.66 16.31
N THR A 198 -14.51 5.87 15.90
CA THR A 198 -13.68 5.12 16.84
C THR A 198 -12.72 6.02 17.58
N ARG A 199 -12.26 5.58 18.77
CA ARG A 199 -11.20 6.29 19.53
C ARG A 199 -9.95 6.54 18.67
N LEU A 200 -9.59 5.59 17.81
CA LEU A 200 -8.49 5.77 16.84
C LEU A 200 -8.81 6.90 15.85
N GLY A 201 -10.00 6.94 15.28
CA GLY A 201 -10.41 7.95 14.31
C GLY A 201 -10.52 9.36 14.91
N GLN A 202 -10.92 9.46 16.17
CA GLN A 202 -10.99 10.73 16.90
C GLN A 202 -9.61 11.32 17.19
N GLY A 203 -8.55 10.51 17.22
CA GLY A 203 -7.16 10.94 17.40
C GLY A 203 -6.50 11.56 16.15
N LYS A 204 -7.26 12.10 15.20
CA LYS A 204 -6.78 12.62 13.89
C LYS A 204 -5.64 13.64 13.96
N GLY A 205 -5.53 14.43 15.04
CA GLY A 205 -4.46 15.42 15.22
C GLY A 205 -3.04 14.83 15.30
N ALA A 206 -2.91 13.52 15.51
CA ALA A 206 -1.62 12.81 15.56
C ALA A 206 -1.24 12.11 14.25
N PHE A 207 -2.09 12.20 13.20
CA PHE A 207 -1.86 11.51 11.94
C PHE A 207 -0.79 12.22 11.10
N ALA A 208 0.02 11.41 10.39
CA ALA A 208 0.94 11.93 9.40
C ALA A 208 0.17 12.41 8.16
N SER A 209 0.72 13.39 7.42
CA SER A 209 0.17 13.72 6.11
C SER A 209 0.47 12.61 5.10
N ALA A 210 -0.40 12.45 4.09
CA ALA A 210 -0.19 11.50 2.99
C ALA A 210 1.13 11.80 2.26
N GLU A 211 1.45 13.07 2.05
CA GLU A 211 2.68 13.53 1.42
C GLU A 211 3.94 13.10 2.19
N SER A 212 3.98 13.37 3.51
CA SER A 212 5.14 12.98 4.33
C SER A 212 5.32 11.46 4.39
N CYS A 213 4.21 10.71 4.43
CA CYS A 213 4.23 9.25 4.41
C CYS A 213 4.72 8.70 3.06
N ALA A 214 4.23 9.26 1.95
CA ALA A 214 4.62 8.88 0.60
C ALA A 214 6.11 9.14 0.36
N LYS A 215 6.59 10.34 0.69
CA LYS A 215 8.02 10.71 0.60
C LYS A 215 8.89 9.74 1.40
N PHE A 216 8.56 9.51 2.68
CA PHE A 216 9.28 8.58 3.55
C PHE A 216 9.33 7.16 2.97
N GLY A 217 8.19 6.63 2.51
CA GLY A 217 8.09 5.29 1.93
C GLY A 217 8.88 5.15 0.63
N TYR A 218 8.79 6.14 -0.24
CA TYR A 218 9.53 6.16 -1.50
C TYR A 218 11.05 6.21 -1.26
N ASP A 219 11.52 7.09 -0.37
CA ASP A 219 12.93 7.20 -0.02
C ASP A 219 13.45 5.91 0.64
N ALA A 220 12.64 5.25 1.47
CA ALA A 220 12.96 3.94 2.05
C ALA A 220 13.09 2.84 0.97
N MET A 221 12.18 2.80 0.00
CA MET A 221 12.23 1.89 -1.15
C MET A 221 13.50 2.13 -1.99
N THR A 222 13.83 3.39 -2.28
CA THR A 222 15.02 3.71 -3.08
C THR A 222 16.31 3.30 -2.38
N GLN A 223 16.34 3.33 -1.04
CA GLN A 223 17.44 2.86 -0.20
C GLN A 223 17.46 1.33 -0.01
N GLY A 224 16.46 0.60 -0.50
CA GLY A 224 16.33 -0.86 -0.34
C GLY A 224 16.12 -1.29 1.11
N LYS A 225 15.41 -0.49 1.91
CA LYS A 225 15.04 -0.86 3.29
C LYS A 225 14.02 -1.98 3.28
N LEU A 226 14.20 -2.97 4.16
CA LEU A 226 13.32 -4.12 4.25
C LEU A 226 11.92 -3.74 4.76
N VAL A 227 11.88 -2.97 5.88
CA VAL A 227 10.66 -2.48 6.52
C VAL A 227 10.82 -1.00 6.85
N ALA A 228 9.80 -0.20 6.59
CA ALA A 228 9.79 1.24 6.82
C ALA A 228 8.53 1.65 7.60
N VAL A 229 8.70 2.03 8.86
CA VAL A 229 7.63 2.57 9.73
C VAL A 229 7.81 4.07 9.84
N ASN A 230 6.81 4.85 9.46
CA ASN A 230 6.92 6.30 9.25
C ASN A 230 7.06 7.15 10.54
N LYS A 231 6.89 6.58 11.73
CA LYS A 231 7.17 7.23 13.02
C LYS A 231 8.13 6.37 13.84
N ARG A 232 9.23 6.97 14.32
CA ARG A 232 10.23 6.25 15.14
C ARG A 232 9.64 5.63 16.41
N SER A 233 8.72 6.32 17.08
CA SER A 233 8.00 5.79 18.25
C SER A 233 7.19 4.54 17.92
N PHE A 234 6.46 4.54 16.81
CA PHE A 234 5.73 3.34 16.35
C PHE A 234 6.68 2.23 15.94
N SER A 235 7.78 2.55 15.26
CA SER A 235 8.79 1.55 14.91
C SER A 235 9.34 0.86 16.16
N PHE A 236 9.69 1.62 17.18
CA PHE A 236 10.15 1.06 18.46
C PHE A 236 9.06 0.22 19.13
N MET A 237 7.83 0.73 19.18
CA MET A 237 6.70 0.03 19.80
C MET A 237 6.41 -1.32 19.14
N VAL A 238 6.28 -1.35 17.80
CA VAL A 238 5.89 -2.58 17.08
C VAL A 238 6.99 -3.62 17.00
N ASN A 239 8.26 -3.22 16.99
CA ASN A 239 9.38 -4.14 16.87
C ASN A 239 9.92 -4.63 18.22
N TRP A 240 9.79 -3.85 19.31
CA TRP A 240 10.43 -4.14 20.57
C TRP A 240 9.47 -4.29 21.74
N ILE A 241 8.40 -3.50 21.80
CA ILE A 241 7.46 -3.54 22.94
C ILE A 241 6.34 -4.55 22.69
N THR A 242 5.63 -4.43 21.59
CA THR A 242 4.45 -5.26 21.28
C THR A 242 4.75 -6.78 21.30
N PRO A 243 5.89 -7.26 20.76
CA PRO A 243 6.21 -8.70 20.80
C PRO A 243 6.44 -9.27 22.21
N LEU A 244 6.82 -8.42 23.17
CA LEU A 244 7.10 -8.83 24.55
C LEU A 244 5.86 -8.79 25.46
N LEU A 245 4.77 -8.14 25.01
CA LEU A 245 3.53 -8.05 25.78
C LEU A 245 2.71 -9.35 25.69
N PRO A 246 1.99 -9.72 26.77
CA PRO A 246 1.02 -10.82 26.69
C PRO A 246 -0.01 -10.58 25.60
N ARG A 247 -0.23 -11.55 24.72
CA ARG A 247 -1.11 -11.37 23.53
C ARG A 247 -2.53 -10.90 23.87
N ARG A 248 -3.11 -11.39 25.00
CA ARG A 248 -4.43 -10.94 25.44
C ARG A 248 -4.47 -9.47 25.85
N LEU A 249 -3.36 -8.93 26.37
CA LEU A 249 -3.25 -7.52 26.71
C LEU A 249 -3.24 -6.67 25.43
N VAL A 250 -2.41 -7.06 24.45
CA VAL A 250 -2.36 -6.39 23.13
C VAL A 250 -3.74 -6.38 22.47
N LEU A 251 -4.44 -7.52 22.46
CA LEU A 251 -5.80 -7.62 21.92
C LEU A 251 -6.78 -6.67 22.60
N LYS A 252 -6.75 -6.56 23.95
CA LYS A 252 -7.61 -5.63 24.70
C LYS A 252 -7.29 -4.17 24.35
N MET A 253 -6.01 -3.81 24.28
CA MET A 253 -5.58 -2.46 23.92
C MET A 253 -6.07 -2.08 22.52
N ILE A 254 -5.88 -2.96 21.53
CA ILE A 254 -6.32 -2.70 20.16
C ILE A 254 -7.85 -2.65 20.08
N ALA A 255 -8.56 -3.57 20.73
CA ALA A 255 -10.03 -3.53 20.79
C ALA A 255 -10.54 -2.19 21.35
N THR A 256 -9.92 -1.69 22.42
CA THR A 256 -10.27 -0.37 22.99
C THR A 256 -9.99 0.77 22.00
N MET A 257 -8.87 0.74 21.28
CA MET A 257 -8.57 1.77 20.26
C MET A 257 -9.56 1.74 19.08
N GLN A 258 -10.07 0.57 18.73
CA GLN A 258 -11.03 0.34 17.65
C GLN A 258 -12.48 0.53 18.08
N SER A 259 -12.77 0.60 19.39
CA SER A 259 -14.15 0.80 19.87
C SER A 259 -14.63 2.23 19.65
N ILE A 260 -15.93 2.38 19.48
CA ILE A 260 -16.63 3.67 19.58
C ILE A 260 -16.70 4.03 21.07
N PRO A 261 -16.45 5.28 21.45
CA PRO A 261 -16.49 5.74 22.85
C PRO A 261 -17.83 5.53 23.52
#